data_c49eb4d41fa3fe2ed37a4f78b9e5e73f
#
_entry.id   c49eb4d41fa3fe2ed37a4f78b9e5e73f
#
_cell.length_a   1.000
_cell.length_b   1.000
_cell.length_c   1.000
_cell.angle_alpha   90.00
_cell.angle_beta   90.00
_cell.angle_gamma   90.00
#
_symmetry.space_group_name_H-M   'P 1'
#
loop_
_entity.id
_entity.type
_entity.pdbx_description
1 polymer ?
#
loop_
_entity_poly.entity_id
_entity_poly.type
_entity_poly.pdbx_seq_one_letter_code
_entity_poly.pdbx_strand_id
1 'polypeptide(L)'
;ARSYDMVVLDVAPEEAILLASNALRMLRRGGVLAVTRALWNDHVADPARRDVTTVAARELGKALRASQALLTTLLPVGDGLLVSVRQT
;
A
#
# COMPACT_ATOMS: atom_id res chain seq x y z
N ALA A 1 -19.59 0.60 -6.66
CA ALA A 1 -19.24 1.19 -7.95
C ALA A 1 -17.76 1.56 -7.98
N ARG A 2 -17.13 1.34 -9.12
CA ARG A 2 -15.70 1.60 -9.32
C ARG A 2 -15.52 2.93 -9.99
N SER A 3 -15.63 3.99 -9.21
CA SER A 3 -15.70 5.35 -9.73
C SER A 3 -14.45 6.18 -9.44
N TYR A 4 -13.49 5.68 -8.69
CA TYR A 4 -12.32 6.44 -8.33
C TYR A 4 -11.13 6.12 -9.23
N ASP A 5 -10.49 7.17 -9.73
CA ASP A 5 -9.27 7.06 -10.53
C ASP A 5 -8.04 6.88 -9.66
N MET A 6 -8.06 7.43 -8.46
CA MET A 6 -6.94 7.42 -7.54
C MET A 6 -7.40 7.49 -6.10
N VAL A 7 -6.77 6.69 -5.26
CA VAL A 7 -6.96 6.73 -3.80
C VAL A 7 -5.59 6.83 -3.15
N VAL A 8 -5.43 7.79 -2.24
CA VAL A 8 -4.19 7.96 -1.48
C VAL A 8 -4.48 7.61 -0.01
N LEU A 9 -3.69 6.69 0.54
CA LEU A 9 -3.74 6.31 1.94
C LEU A 9 -2.55 6.93 2.66
N ASP A 10 -2.78 8.00 3.41
CA ASP A 10 -1.77 8.66 4.23
C ASP A 10 -2.13 8.48 5.69
N VAL A 11 -2.09 7.24 6.13
CA VAL A 11 -2.48 6.82 7.48
C VAL A 11 -1.43 5.85 8.02
N ALA A 12 -1.53 5.51 9.30
CA ALA A 12 -0.66 4.50 9.88
C ALA A 12 -0.85 3.15 9.16
N PRO A 13 0.22 2.32 9.04
CA PRO A 13 0.13 1.05 8.34
C PRO A 13 -1.01 0.13 8.80
N GLU A 14 -1.32 0.10 10.08
CA GLU A 14 -2.43 -0.71 10.60
C GLU A 14 -3.77 -0.28 9.99
N GLU A 15 -3.99 1.04 9.87
CA GLU A 15 -5.19 1.57 9.24
C GLU A 15 -5.17 1.33 7.73
N ALA A 16 -4.01 1.47 7.10
CA ALA A 16 -3.87 1.27 5.67
C ALA A 16 -4.28 -0.15 5.27
N ILE A 17 -3.91 -1.16 6.05
CA ILE A 17 -4.33 -2.53 5.80
C ILE A 17 -5.85 -2.65 5.79
N LEU A 18 -6.51 -2.04 6.77
CA LEU A 18 -7.96 -2.10 6.87
C LEU A 18 -8.66 -1.36 5.75
N LEU A 19 -8.09 -0.25 5.30
CA LEU A 19 -8.71 0.60 4.28
C LEU A 19 -8.39 0.14 2.85
N ALA A 20 -7.29 -0.58 2.66
CA ALA A 20 -6.81 -0.92 1.32
C ALA A 20 -7.81 -1.75 0.54
N SER A 21 -8.44 -2.75 1.14
CA SER A 21 -9.40 -3.57 0.42
C SER A 21 -10.64 -2.79 0.00
N ASN A 22 -11.12 -1.87 0.83
CA ASN A 22 -12.21 -0.99 0.45
C ASN A 22 -11.81 -0.04 -0.68
N ALA A 23 -10.60 0.53 -0.58
CA ALA A 23 -10.07 1.42 -1.61
C ALA A 23 -9.98 0.69 -2.95
N LEU A 24 -9.45 -0.53 -2.96
CA LEU A 24 -9.31 -1.32 -4.19
C LEU A 24 -10.64 -1.64 -4.83
N ARG A 25 -11.68 -1.88 -4.04
CA ARG A 25 -13.02 -2.13 -4.59
C ARG A 25 -13.61 -0.91 -5.27
N MET A 26 -13.20 0.28 -4.87
CA MET A 26 -13.69 1.53 -5.45
C MET A 26 -12.87 2.03 -6.62
N LEU A 27 -11.65 1.50 -6.80
CA LEU A 27 -10.82 1.88 -7.93
C LEU A 27 -11.36 1.30 -9.23
N ARG A 28 -11.44 2.15 -10.26
CA ARG A 28 -11.69 1.65 -11.59
C ARG A 28 -10.45 0.89 -12.13
N ARG A 29 -10.65 0.13 -13.19
CA ARG A 29 -9.54 -0.48 -13.92
C ARG A 29 -8.61 0.63 -14.42
N GLY A 30 -7.32 0.46 -14.21
CA GLY A 30 -6.32 1.50 -14.49
C GLY A 30 -6.20 2.55 -13.37
N GLY A 31 -7.03 2.47 -12.34
CA GLY A 31 -6.93 3.35 -11.19
C GLY A 31 -5.70 3.06 -10.33
N VAL A 32 -5.30 4.02 -9.53
CA VAL A 32 -4.06 3.97 -8.74
C VAL A 32 -4.37 4.04 -7.26
N LEU A 33 -3.79 3.13 -6.50
CA LEU A 33 -3.73 3.22 -5.04
C LEU A 33 -2.32 3.64 -4.66
N ALA A 34 -2.18 4.72 -3.92
CA ALA A 34 -0.90 5.17 -3.40
C ALA A 34 -0.91 5.10 -1.88
N VAL A 35 0.11 4.48 -1.30
CA VAL A 35 0.29 4.39 0.15
C VAL A 35 1.56 5.11 0.52
N THR A 36 1.44 6.14 1.35
CA THR A 36 2.58 6.92 1.80
C THR A 36 3.31 6.23 2.95
N ARG A 37 4.53 6.65 3.21
CA ARG A 37 5.36 6.15 4.31
C ARG A 37 5.48 4.62 4.34
N ALA A 38 5.61 4.03 3.14
CA ALA A 38 5.65 2.57 3.01
C ALA A 38 6.87 1.94 3.67
N LEU A 39 7.95 2.68 3.81
CA LEU A 39 9.18 2.19 4.46
C LEU A 39 9.15 2.39 5.99
N TRP A 40 8.26 3.22 6.48
CA TRP A 40 8.06 3.48 7.90
C TRP A 40 9.38 3.79 8.61
N ASN A 41 10.01 4.92 8.21
CA ASN A 41 11.32 5.36 8.74
C ASN A 41 12.40 4.27 8.58
N ASP A 42 12.37 3.54 7.47
CA ASP A 42 13.27 2.41 7.18
C ASP A 42 13.11 1.20 8.12
N HIS A 43 12.12 1.20 9.01
CA HIS A 43 11.87 0.07 9.90
C HIS A 43 11.50 -1.20 9.14
N VAL A 44 10.84 -1.05 7.99
CA VAL A 44 10.44 -2.20 7.16
C VAL A 44 11.65 -2.98 6.68
N ALA A 45 12.77 -2.31 6.43
CA ALA A 45 14.01 -2.93 5.98
C ALA A 45 14.81 -3.57 7.14
N ASP A 46 14.48 -3.27 8.39
CA ASP A 46 15.18 -3.81 9.55
C ASP A 46 14.52 -5.11 10.00
N PRO A 47 15.17 -6.27 9.80
CA PRO A 47 14.57 -7.57 10.15
C PRO A 47 14.36 -7.74 11.65
N ALA A 48 15.01 -6.95 12.49
CA ALA A 48 14.82 -7.01 13.94
C ALA A 48 13.58 -6.26 14.42
N ARG A 49 13.00 -5.40 13.59
CA ARG A 49 11.80 -4.64 13.96
C ARG A 49 10.57 -5.52 13.87
N ARG A 50 9.91 -5.71 15.01
CA ARG A 50 8.75 -6.58 15.16
C ARG A 50 7.55 -5.88 15.77
N ASP A 51 7.59 -4.55 15.91
CA ASP A 51 6.46 -3.80 16.44
C ASP A 51 5.26 -3.89 15.48
N VAL A 52 4.07 -3.74 16.03
CA VAL A 52 2.80 -3.94 15.30
C VAL A 52 2.76 -3.10 14.02
N THR A 53 3.15 -1.84 14.11
CA THR A 53 3.11 -0.92 12.97
C THR A 53 4.07 -1.34 11.85
N THR A 54 5.29 -1.75 12.19
CA THR A 54 6.27 -2.21 11.20
C THR A 54 5.82 -3.51 10.55
N VAL A 55 5.29 -4.45 11.33
CA VAL A 55 4.77 -5.71 10.79
C VAL A 55 3.60 -5.42 9.84
N ALA A 56 2.71 -4.51 10.21
CA ALA A 56 1.60 -4.11 9.35
C ALA A 56 2.08 -3.52 8.03
N ALA A 57 3.11 -2.67 8.06
CA ALA A 57 3.67 -2.09 6.84
C ALA A 57 4.24 -3.16 5.92
N ARG A 58 4.95 -4.15 6.45
CA ARG A 58 5.47 -5.29 5.68
C ARG A 58 4.36 -6.11 5.07
N GLU A 59 3.34 -6.43 5.85
CA GLU A 59 2.23 -7.26 5.39
C GLU A 59 1.42 -6.55 4.29
N LEU A 60 1.21 -5.25 4.42
CA LEU A 60 0.54 -4.48 3.38
C LEU A 60 1.33 -4.54 2.06
N GLY A 61 2.64 -4.32 2.11
CA GLY A 61 3.48 -4.39 0.93
C GLY A 61 3.45 -5.76 0.28
N LYS A 62 3.54 -6.83 1.08
CA LYS A 62 3.45 -8.20 0.57
C LYS A 62 2.10 -8.49 -0.08
N ALA A 63 1.01 -8.08 0.57
CA ALA A 63 -0.32 -8.34 0.05
C ALA A 63 -0.55 -7.64 -1.29
N LEU A 64 -0.12 -6.38 -1.41
CA LEU A 64 -0.27 -5.64 -2.65
C LEU A 64 0.57 -6.24 -3.78
N ARG A 65 1.81 -6.64 -3.49
CA ARG A 65 2.68 -7.25 -4.49
C ARG A 65 2.20 -8.65 -4.90
N ALA A 66 1.57 -9.38 -4.01
CA ALA A 66 1.08 -10.72 -4.29
C ALA A 66 -0.21 -10.72 -5.10
N SER A 67 -0.92 -9.60 -5.16
CA SER A 67 -2.19 -9.53 -5.88
C SER A 67 -1.97 -9.52 -7.39
N GLN A 68 -2.59 -10.46 -8.08
CA GLN A 68 -2.53 -10.52 -9.54
C GLN A 68 -3.37 -9.43 -10.21
N ALA A 69 -4.30 -8.84 -9.47
CA ALA A 69 -5.11 -7.74 -9.98
C ALA A 69 -4.37 -6.41 -9.99
N LEU A 70 -3.19 -6.35 -9.38
CA LEU A 70 -2.44 -5.11 -9.19
C LEU A 70 -1.03 -5.23 -9.77
N LEU A 71 -0.54 -4.12 -10.30
CA LEU A 71 0.88 -3.94 -10.59
C LEU A 71 1.41 -2.97 -9.55
N THR A 72 2.32 -3.42 -8.70
CA THR A 72 2.76 -2.66 -7.53
C THR A 72 4.24 -2.31 -7.62
N THR A 73 4.57 -1.06 -7.35
CA THR A 73 5.94 -0.53 -7.38
C THR A 73 6.18 0.31 -6.13
N LEU A 74 7.36 0.18 -5.56
CA LEU A 74 7.82 1.03 -4.47
C LEU A 74 8.71 2.13 -5.03
N LEU A 75 8.33 3.38 -4.81
CA LEU A 75 9.13 4.53 -5.20
C LEU A 75 9.91 5.05 -3.99
N PRO A 76 11.23 5.23 -4.10
CA PRO A 76 12.05 5.68 -2.97
C PRO A 76 11.99 7.21 -2.80
N VAL A 77 10.79 7.73 -2.67
CA VAL A 77 10.53 9.16 -2.47
C VAL A 77 10.13 9.37 -1.02
N GLY A 78 10.83 10.26 -0.31
CA GLY A 78 10.58 10.45 1.11
C GLY A 78 10.74 9.15 1.89
N ASP A 79 9.75 8.79 2.67
CA ASP A 79 9.72 7.56 3.46
C ASP A 79 9.10 6.38 2.67
N GLY A 80 9.21 6.43 1.36
CA GLY A 80 8.68 5.39 0.47
C GLY A 80 7.23 5.65 0.05
N LEU A 81 6.97 5.48 -1.23
CA LEU A 81 5.63 5.59 -1.79
C LEU A 81 5.32 4.28 -2.52
N LEU A 82 4.35 3.54 -2.00
CA LEU A 82 3.91 2.30 -2.60
C LEU A 82 2.76 2.60 -3.55
N VAL A 83 2.94 2.28 -4.82
CA VAL A 83 1.98 2.60 -5.88
C VAL A 83 1.49 1.31 -6.50
N SER A 84 0.17 1.11 -6.50
CA SER A 84 -0.48 -0.06 -7.10
C SER A 84 -1.45 0.40 -8.16
N VAL A 85 -1.31 -0.15 -9.36
CA VAL A 85 -2.22 0.11 -10.48
C VAL A 85 -3.15 -1.09 -10.65
N ARG A 86 -4.45 -0.84 -10.67
CA ARG A 86 -5.43 -1.89 -10.87
C ARG A 86 -5.45 -2.33 -12.33
N GLN A 87 -5.19 -3.61 -12.58
CA GLN A 87 -5.14 -4.17 -13.93
C GLN A 87 -6.43 -4.87 -14.36
N THR A 88 -7.20 -5.36 -13.40
CA THR A 88 -8.42 -6.14 -13.74
C THR A 88 -9.67 -5.63 -13.05
#